data_8876865591a6720b66af99b9a26109c4
#
_entry.id   8876865591a6720b66af99b9a26109c4
#
_cell.length_a   1.000
_cell.length_b   1.000
_cell.length_c   1.000
_cell.angle_alpha   90.00
_cell.angle_beta   90.00
_cell.angle_gamma   90.00
#
_symmetry.space_group_name_H-M   'P 1'
#
loop_
_entity.id
_entity.type
_entity.pdbx_description
1 polymer ?
#
loop_
_entity_poly.entity_id
_entity_poly.type
_entity_poly.pdbx_seq_one_letter_code
_entity_poly.pdbx_strand_id
1 'polypeptide(L)'
;YGDRHAITPAMDALAARGMRFDLAYCNQAVCAPSRFTLMLGSHSTSTGLYGLGSQLRQVLPDALTMPQYFARYGYRTESLGKVFHIGHGNLGDSKSFSVPHFHDKVIEYLDPKSTDGGKLTREEALFTNQKLGAIRSLPRGAAFEAPVAKDDDYADGRVAAETIRRLRAAKVRREKDGVPFFITAGFVRPHLPFSAPKKYWDLFDAEKLPMPKIKNFPKDAPAVALKTAGEISAYTPVPVDGKVNEALTRELIHGYYASTAYVDAQIGRVAAALKKLGLEDNTIVVLWGDHGWHLGDLSIWTKHTNYEQANRIPILIVAPGVAKAGGVTRQLTETVDIYPTLAELAGLPAPKGPQAIDGKSLVPVLKNPKARVRDHAFHAYPRRRLGRAIRTERYRLVEWRNPGESPNKAEYELYDYSKGQVETVNIAAEQTALVKKLAAILAKYPEPVSRSGRRVGKVISPSPKIAGKILRIEANVKFEAHTKPRGVVLAQGGKEYGYAIHWLNGVLMFDVRLNGKVERVQVDAPIKSKMRVMATLDQKVMTLQVGDARAKVKSPGLIPVQPKDDLSIGFDDQTAAGEYDAPNVFNGKVMSFHVNH
;
A
#
# COMPACT_ATOMS: atom_id res chain seq x y z
N TYR A 1 -6.72 -3.90 -24.01
CA TYR A 1 -5.42 -3.29 -23.72
C TYR A 1 -4.34 -3.68 -24.74
N GLY A 2 -4.68 -4.48 -25.76
CA GLY A 2 -3.85 -4.77 -26.93
C GLY A 2 -3.03 -6.05 -26.89
N ASP A 3 -3.10 -6.82 -25.82
CA ASP A 3 -2.52 -8.17 -25.80
C ASP A 3 -3.39 -9.14 -26.62
N ARG A 4 -2.77 -9.84 -27.59
CA ARG A 4 -3.48 -10.73 -28.51
C ARG A 4 -3.48 -12.19 -28.06
N HIS A 5 -2.71 -12.51 -27.03
CA HIS A 5 -2.57 -13.87 -26.50
C HIS A 5 -3.45 -14.08 -25.25
N ALA A 6 -3.75 -13.01 -24.52
CA ALA A 6 -4.60 -13.11 -23.35
C ALA A 6 -6.03 -13.55 -23.70
N ILE A 7 -6.59 -14.44 -22.90
CA ILE A 7 -7.97 -14.93 -23.01
C ILE A 7 -8.77 -14.37 -21.85
N THR A 8 -9.52 -13.29 -22.11
CA THR A 8 -10.21 -12.48 -21.09
C THR A 8 -11.65 -12.12 -21.50
N PRO A 9 -12.51 -13.13 -21.85
CA PRO A 9 -13.84 -12.85 -22.39
C PRO A 9 -14.76 -12.10 -21.41
N ALA A 10 -14.60 -12.27 -20.10
CA ALA A 10 -15.42 -11.58 -19.11
C ALA A 10 -15.03 -10.10 -18.97
N MET A 11 -13.74 -9.78 -18.94
CA MET A 11 -13.27 -8.39 -18.96
C MET A 11 -13.63 -7.69 -20.27
N ASP A 12 -13.56 -8.40 -21.40
CA ASP A 12 -13.97 -7.87 -22.71
C ASP A 12 -15.46 -7.59 -22.75
N ALA A 13 -16.29 -8.44 -22.18
CA ALA A 13 -17.74 -8.21 -22.05
C ALA A 13 -18.06 -6.99 -21.15
N LEU A 14 -17.32 -6.80 -20.06
CA LEU A 14 -17.44 -5.59 -19.24
C LEU A 14 -17.01 -4.33 -20.01
N ALA A 15 -15.91 -4.41 -20.77
CA ALA A 15 -15.44 -3.31 -21.62
C ALA A 15 -16.45 -2.93 -22.70
N ALA A 16 -17.14 -3.92 -23.29
CA ALA A 16 -18.21 -3.69 -24.27
C ALA A 16 -19.43 -2.95 -23.69
N ARG A 17 -19.66 -3.05 -22.38
CA ARG A 17 -20.75 -2.36 -21.67
C ARG A 17 -20.35 -1.02 -21.04
N GLY A 18 -19.07 -0.76 -20.89
CA GLY A 18 -18.56 0.41 -20.20
C GLY A 18 -17.51 1.18 -20.98
N MET A 19 -16.68 1.89 -20.24
CA MET A 19 -15.55 2.68 -20.75
C MET A 19 -14.22 2.03 -20.36
N ARG A 20 -13.33 1.81 -21.33
CA ARG A 20 -11.94 1.36 -21.12
C ARG A 20 -11.00 2.56 -21.15
N PHE A 21 -10.13 2.64 -20.16
CA PHE A 21 -9.10 3.68 -20.04
C PHE A 21 -7.74 3.11 -20.43
N ASP A 22 -7.25 3.43 -21.64
CA ASP A 22 -6.01 2.86 -22.19
C ASP A 22 -4.73 3.43 -21.55
N LEU A 23 -4.79 4.62 -20.97
CA LEU A 23 -3.68 5.29 -20.29
C LEU A 23 -4.01 5.53 -18.82
N ALA A 24 -4.30 4.43 -18.10
CA ALA A 24 -4.56 4.45 -16.67
C ALA A 24 -3.33 3.97 -15.88
N TYR A 25 -3.06 4.63 -14.77
CA TYR A 25 -1.85 4.43 -13.96
C TYR A 25 -2.15 4.28 -12.48
N CYS A 26 -1.46 3.34 -11.83
CA CYS A 26 -1.41 3.32 -10.38
C CYS A 26 -0.48 4.43 -9.87
N ASN A 27 -0.78 4.96 -8.68
CA ASN A 27 0.02 6.04 -8.11
C ASN A 27 1.29 5.57 -7.39
N GLN A 28 1.38 4.26 -7.14
CA GLN A 28 2.60 3.60 -6.69
C GLN A 28 2.51 2.10 -7.01
N ALA A 29 3.48 1.56 -7.75
CA ALA A 29 3.49 0.16 -8.15
C ALA A 29 3.89 -0.81 -7.01
N VAL A 30 3.09 -0.84 -5.95
CA VAL A 30 3.20 -1.73 -4.79
C VAL A 30 1.80 -1.96 -4.22
N CYS A 31 1.46 -3.20 -3.85
CA CYS A 31 0.10 -3.59 -3.43
C CYS A 31 -0.53 -2.67 -2.38
N ALA A 32 0.07 -2.56 -1.17
CA ALA A 32 -0.53 -1.77 -0.09
C ALA A 32 -0.64 -0.28 -0.44
N PRO A 33 0.43 0.40 -0.86
CA PRO A 33 0.36 1.81 -1.25
C PRO A 33 -0.66 2.10 -2.34
N SER A 34 -0.70 1.28 -3.42
CA SER A 34 -1.67 1.46 -4.49
C SER A 34 -3.12 1.32 -3.99
N ARG A 35 -3.38 0.35 -3.11
CA ARG A 35 -4.70 0.15 -2.51
C ARG A 35 -5.07 1.28 -1.56
N PHE A 36 -4.11 1.85 -0.82
CA PHE A 36 -4.34 3.06 -0.03
C PHE A 36 -4.67 4.26 -0.92
N THR A 37 -4.01 4.44 -2.07
CA THR A 37 -4.33 5.56 -2.97
C THR A 37 -5.76 5.47 -3.51
N LEU A 38 -6.22 4.27 -3.87
CA LEU A 38 -7.62 4.03 -4.26
C LEU A 38 -8.59 4.40 -3.13
N MET A 39 -8.37 3.81 -1.94
CA MET A 39 -9.31 3.91 -0.83
C MET A 39 -9.37 5.31 -0.20
N LEU A 40 -8.31 6.08 -0.32
CA LEU A 40 -8.21 7.44 0.23
C LEU A 40 -8.47 8.54 -0.80
N GLY A 41 -8.37 8.24 -2.10
CA GLY A 41 -8.34 9.27 -3.15
C GLY A 41 -7.11 10.17 -3.08
N SER A 42 -6.04 9.73 -2.39
CA SER A 42 -4.84 10.52 -2.08
C SER A 42 -3.58 9.82 -2.57
N HIS A 43 -2.61 10.58 -3.08
CA HIS A 43 -1.30 10.05 -3.45
C HIS A 43 -0.53 9.54 -2.22
N SER A 44 0.36 8.54 -2.43
CA SER A 44 1.28 8.10 -1.37
C SER A 44 2.17 9.25 -0.86
N THR A 45 2.51 10.20 -1.73
CA THR A 45 3.28 11.40 -1.39
C THR A 45 2.52 12.37 -0.49
N SER A 46 1.20 12.40 -0.57
CA SER A 46 0.34 13.22 0.30
C SER A 46 0.09 12.56 1.66
N THR A 47 0.21 11.24 1.76
CA THR A 47 -0.13 10.47 2.95
C THR A 47 1.06 9.89 3.71
N GLY A 48 2.18 9.67 3.02
CA GLY A 48 3.34 8.97 3.57
C GLY A 48 3.18 7.43 3.65
N LEU A 49 2.09 6.86 3.12
CA LEU A 49 1.81 5.42 3.13
C LEU A 49 2.53 4.72 1.97
N TYR A 50 3.85 4.50 2.09
CA TYR A 50 4.68 3.96 1.01
C TYR A 50 5.00 2.47 1.13
N GLY A 51 4.77 1.83 2.26
CA GLY A 51 5.25 0.48 2.55
C GLY A 51 4.15 -0.58 2.59
N LEU A 52 4.54 -1.86 2.37
CA LEU A 52 3.62 -3.01 2.50
C LEU A 52 3.09 -3.16 3.94
N GLY A 53 3.93 -2.88 4.96
CA GLY A 53 3.56 -2.94 6.37
C GLY A 53 2.96 -1.64 6.94
N SER A 54 2.70 -0.62 6.11
CA SER A 54 2.10 0.63 6.59
C SER A 54 0.71 0.39 7.19
N GLN A 55 0.45 0.97 8.36
CA GLN A 55 -0.83 0.87 9.07
C GLN A 55 -1.63 2.16 8.83
N LEU A 56 -2.72 2.07 8.07
CA LEU A 56 -3.53 3.24 7.70
C LEU A 56 -3.92 4.09 8.92
N ARG A 57 -4.45 3.45 9.96
CA ARG A 57 -5.01 4.17 11.13
C ARG A 57 -3.96 4.69 12.10
N GLN A 58 -2.74 4.18 12.06
CA GLN A 58 -1.62 4.76 12.81
C GLN A 58 -1.14 6.05 12.15
N VAL A 59 -1.13 6.09 10.82
CA VAL A 59 -0.66 7.24 10.03
C VAL A 59 -1.75 8.31 9.90
N LEU A 60 -2.96 7.88 9.57
CA LEU A 60 -4.14 8.73 9.31
C LEU A 60 -5.34 8.20 10.10
N PRO A 61 -5.41 8.39 11.42
CA PRO A 61 -6.46 7.81 12.27
C PRO A 61 -7.87 8.23 11.87
N ASP A 62 -8.02 9.46 11.39
CA ASP A 62 -9.31 10.08 11.06
C ASP A 62 -9.61 10.06 9.55
N ALA A 63 -8.77 9.40 8.73
CA ALA A 63 -8.96 9.33 7.29
C ALA A 63 -10.36 8.83 6.93
N LEU A 64 -10.97 9.47 5.95
CA LEU A 64 -12.25 9.06 5.38
C LEU A 64 -12.01 8.23 4.13
N THR A 65 -12.05 6.91 4.26
CA THR A 65 -11.90 6.02 3.12
C THR A 65 -13.15 6.00 2.23
N MET A 66 -12.97 5.62 0.97
CA MET A 66 -14.08 5.55 0.01
C MET A 66 -15.25 4.68 0.54
N PRO A 67 -15.06 3.45 1.05
CA PRO A 67 -16.18 2.69 1.62
C PRO A 67 -16.83 3.38 2.82
N GLN A 68 -16.05 4.01 3.73
CA GLN A 68 -16.62 4.78 4.84
C GLN A 68 -17.45 5.97 4.37
N TYR A 69 -17.00 6.64 3.30
CA TYR A 69 -17.75 7.73 2.72
C TYR A 69 -19.13 7.25 2.23
N PHE A 70 -19.18 6.16 1.48
CA PHE A 70 -20.44 5.57 1.03
C PHE A 70 -21.33 5.12 2.21
N ALA A 71 -20.73 4.54 3.25
CA ALA A 71 -21.46 4.16 4.47
C ALA A 71 -22.14 5.36 5.15
N ARG A 72 -21.53 6.55 5.15
CA ARG A 72 -22.16 7.78 5.68
C ARG A 72 -23.39 8.22 4.90
N TYR A 73 -23.52 7.79 3.66
CA TYR A 73 -24.69 8.05 2.81
C TYR A 73 -25.64 6.84 2.71
N GLY A 74 -25.61 5.96 3.72
CA GLY A 74 -26.58 4.88 3.87
C GLY A 74 -26.26 3.62 3.07
N TYR A 75 -25.13 3.55 2.37
CA TYR A 75 -24.72 2.31 1.72
C TYR A 75 -24.25 1.27 2.73
N ARG A 76 -24.66 0.03 2.54
CA ARG A 76 -24.03 -1.10 3.22
C ARG A 76 -22.73 -1.46 2.50
N THR A 77 -21.62 -1.31 3.18
CA THR A 77 -20.28 -1.53 2.62
C THR A 77 -19.71 -2.88 3.06
N GLU A 78 -19.26 -3.67 2.11
CA GLU A 78 -18.75 -5.03 2.33
C GLU A 78 -17.46 -5.27 1.54
N SER A 79 -16.56 -6.09 2.09
CA SER A 79 -15.29 -6.43 1.43
C SER A 79 -14.94 -7.89 1.54
N LEU A 80 -14.33 -8.42 0.48
CA LEU A 80 -13.98 -9.82 0.32
C LEU A 80 -12.60 -9.97 -0.34
N GLY A 81 -11.78 -10.90 0.14
CA GLY A 81 -10.48 -11.19 -0.44
C GLY A 81 -9.47 -10.03 -0.34
N LYS A 82 -8.65 -9.82 -1.33
CA LYS A 82 -7.56 -8.82 -1.30
C LYS A 82 -8.03 -7.42 -1.69
N VAL A 83 -8.68 -6.69 -0.78
CA VAL A 83 -9.17 -5.31 -0.98
C VAL A 83 -8.18 -4.29 -0.44
N PHE A 84 -8.04 -4.14 0.89
CA PHE A 84 -6.83 -3.60 1.49
C PHE A 84 -5.73 -4.66 1.47
N HIS A 85 -4.48 -4.22 1.64
CA HIS A 85 -3.41 -5.19 1.83
C HIS A 85 -3.46 -5.74 3.26
N ILE A 86 -3.38 -7.06 3.38
CA ILE A 86 -3.21 -7.79 4.63
C ILE A 86 -1.96 -8.64 4.50
N GLY A 87 -1.11 -8.61 5.48
CA GLY A 87 0.21 -9.25 5.46
C GLY A 87 1.34 -8.25 5.57
N HIS A 88 2.57 -8.73 5.68
CA HIS A 88 3.76 -7.90 5.90
C HIS A 88 3.64 -6.98 7.14
N GLY A 89 2.87 -7.39 8.15
CA GLY A 89 2.52 -6.58 9.32
C GLY A 89 1.33 -5.63 9.10
N ASN A 90 0.76 -5.52 7.89
CA ASN A 90 -0.44 -4.75 7.62
C ASN A 90 -1.68 -5.53 8.06
N LEU A 91 -2.64 -4.87 8.70
CA LEU A 91 -3.87 -5.47 9.24
C LEU A 91 -5.13 -5.10 8.42
N GLY A 92 -4.99 -4.36 7.32
CA GLY A 92 -6.14 -3.84 6.59
C GLY A 92 -6.82 -2.67 7.31
N ASP A 93 -8.11 -2.45 7.07
CA ASP A 93 -8.91 -1.42 7.74
C ASP A 93 -10.35 -1.86 8.02
N SER A 94 -10.60 -2.35 9.24
CA SER A 94 -11.93 -2.77 9.68
C SER A 94 -12.95 -1.62 9.76
N LYS A 95 -12.49 -0.35 9.95
CA LYS A 95 -13.36 0.83 10.03
C LYS A 95 -14.00 1.20 8.70
N SER A 96 -13.49 0.67 7.59
CA SER A 96 -13.98 0.98 6.24
C SER A 96 -15.29 0.29 5.88
N PHE A 97 -15.71 -0.74 6.61
CA PHE A 97 -16.81 -1.60 6.19
C PHE A 97 -17.88 -1.77 7.26
N SER A 98 -19.14 -1.92 6.80
CA SER A 98 -20.30 -2.12 7.66
C SER A 98 -20.35 -3.50 8.32
N VAL A 99 -19.59 -4.46 7.79
CA VAL A 99 -19.51 -5.84 8.28
C VAL A 99 -18.07 -6.31 8.28
N PRO A 100 -17.72 -7.34 9.06
CA PRO A 100 -16.39 -7.93 9.03
C PRO A 100 -15.97 -8.32 7.61
N HIS A 101 -14.71 -8.05 7.31
CA HIS A 101 -14.11 -8.44 6.04
C HIS A 101 -14.12 -9.96 5.88
N PHE A 102 -14.49 -10.45 4.70
CA PHE A 102 -14.37 -11.87 4.36
C PHE A 102 -12.91 -12.18 4.04
N HIS A 103 -12.25 -12.82 4.99
CA HIS A 103 -10.87 -13.28 4.86
C HIS A 103 -10.81 -14.57 4.06
N ASP A 104 -9.87 -14.64 3.12
CA ASP A 104 -9.45 -15.88 2.49
C ASP A 104 -7.93 -15.84 2.28
N LYS A 105 -7.34 -16.96 1.90
CA LYS A 105 -5.91 -17.09 1.68
C LYS A 105 -5.48 -16.26 0.47
N VAL A 106 -4.50 -15.38 0.63
CA VAL A 106 -3.92 -14.59 -0.47
C VAL A 106 -2.89 -15.43 -1.23
N ILE A 107 -2.06 -16.19 -0.51
CA ILE A 107 -1.10 -17.15 -1.06
C ILE A 107 -1.56 -18.54 -0.67
N GLU A 108 -1.70 -19.41 -1.65
CA GLU A 108 -2.25 -20.74 -1.48
C GLU A 108 -1.67 -21.72 -2.50
N TYR A 109 -1.40 -22.94 -2.02
CA TYR A 109 -0.94 -24.07 -2.82
C TYR A 109 -1.82 -25.28 -2.58
N LEU A 110 -2.10 -26.04 -3.63
CA LEU A 110 -2.86 -27.29 -3.58
C LEU A 110 -1.95 -28.51 -3.72
N ASP A 111 -0.81 -28.39 -4.40
CA ASP A 111 0.17 -29.46 -4.52
C ASP A 111 1.19 -29.38 -3.38
N PRO A 112 1.31 -30.43 -2.53
CA PRO A 112 2.34 -30.48 -1.47
C PRO A 112 3.77 -30.30 -1.98
N LYS A 113 4.05 -30.64 -3.25
CA LYS A 113 5.37 -30.42 -3.87
C LYS A 113 5.71 -28.94 -3.99
N SER A 114 4.70 -28.08 -4.06
CA SER A 114 4.85 -26.62 -4.14
C SER A 114 5.32 -25.98 -2.82
N THR A 115 5.29 -26.71 -1.71
CA THR A 115 5.52 -26.18 -0.35
C THR A 115 6.50 -27.00 0.49
N ASP A 116 7.38 -27.77 -0.13
CA ASP A 116 8.29 -28.66 0.59
C ASP A 116 7.54 -29.67 1.51
N GLY A 117 6.55 -30.36 0.95
CA GLY A 117 5.75 -31.35 1.65
C GLY A 117 4.63 -30.78 2.53
N GLY A 118 4.02 -29.68 2.14
CA GLY A 118 2.89 -29.05 2.86
C GLY A 118 3.30 -28.11 4.00
N LYS A 119 4.58 -27.71 4.07
CA LYS A 119 5.06 -26.77 5.10
C LYS A 119 4.59 -25.35 4.79
N LEU A 120 4.43 -24.55 5.86
CA LEU A 120 4.18 -23.10 5.73
C LEU A 120 5.35 -22.43 5.02
N THR A 121 5.07 -21.73 3.93
CA THR A 121 6.09 -21.02 3.14
C THR A 121 6.30 -19.60 3.62
N ARG A 122 7.40 -18.95 3.16
CA ARG A 122 7.73 -17.55 3.49
C ARG A 122 6.60 -16.58 3.11
N GLU A 123 6.08 -16.71 1.91
CA GLU A 123 5.04 -15.81 1.41
C GLU A 123 3.69 -16.06 2.11
N GLU A 124 3.31 -17.32 2.36
CA GLU A 124 2.13 -17.60 3.16
C GLU A 124 2.24 -16.96 4.55
N ALA A 125 3.39 -17.09 5.21
CA ALA A 125 3.65 -16.46 6.50
C ALA A 125 3.55 -14.92 6.45
N LEU A 126 4.09 -14.30 5.41
CA LEU A 126 4.01 -12.85 5.20
C LEU A 126 2.56 -12.38 5.02
N PHE A 127 1.77 -13.08 4.21
CA PHE A 127 0.39 -12.69 3.92
C PHE A 127 -0.62 -13.06 5.03
N THR A 128 -0.26 -13.99 5.92
CA THR A 128 -1.10 -14.33 7.08
C THR A 128 -0.66 -13.63 8.36
N ASN A 129 0.41 -12.83 8.32
CA ASN A 129 1.06 -12.21 9.49
C ASN A 129 1.53 -13.25 10.54
N GLN A 130 1.78 -14.50 10.11
CA GLN A 130 2.26 -15.57 10.98
C GLN A 130 3.79 -15.67 10.90
N LYS A 131 4.43 -15.99 12.02
CA LYS A 131 5.88 -16.26 12.08
C LYS A 131 6.76 -15.22 11.38
N LEU A 132 6.37 -13.93 11.40
CA LEU A 132 7.11 -12.86 10.74
C LEU A 132 8.57 -12.75 11.21
N GLY A 133 8.85 -13.06 12.48
CA GLY A 133 10.20 -13.10 13.04
C GLY A 133 11.06 -14.29 12.54
N ALA A 134 10.43 -15.34 12.01
CA ALA A 134 11.08 -16.57 11.54
C ALA A 134 11.09 -16.73 10.01
N ILE A 135 10.73 -15.69 9.27
CA ILE A 135 10.54 -15.73 7.80
C ILE A 135 11.75 -16.36 7.06
N ARG A 136 12.98 -16.02 7.50
CA ARG A 136 14.20 -16.50 6.81
C ARG A 136 14.42 -18.01 6.94
N SER A 137 13.88 -18.64 7.97
CA SER A 137 13.99 -20.08 8.19
C SER A 137 12.88 -20.90 7.51
N LEU A 138 11.84 -20.22 6.98
CA LEU A 138 10.75 -20.88 6.28
C LEU A 138 11.15 -21.21 4.82
N PRO A 139 10.62 -22.30 4.25
CA PRO A 139 10.89 -22.67 2.86
C PRO A 139 10.29 -21.64 1.89
N ARG A 140 10.88 -21.56 0.70
CA ARG A 140 10.28 -20.83 -0.42
C ARG A 140 9.21 -21.73 -1.05
N GLY A 141 8.03 -21.18 -1.33
CA GLY A 141 7.00 -21.85 -2.12
C GLY A 141 7.31 -21.83 -3.61
N ALA A 142 6.59 -22.62 -4.40
CA ALA A 142 6.72 -22.63 -5.85
C ALA A 142 6.25 -21.30 -6.47
N ALA A 143 6.89 -20.86 -7.56
CA ALA A 143 6.50 -19.69 -8.32
C ALA A 143 5.21 -19.88 -9.11
N PHE A 144 4.86 -21.12 -9.39
CA PHE A 144 3.68 -21.52 -10.15
C PHE A 144 3.26 -22.96 -9.81
N GLU A 145 1.99 -23.27 -10.03
CA GLU A 145 1.46 -24.64 -10.02
C GLU A 145 0.22 -24.77 -10.90
N ALA A 146 -0.01 -25.97 -11.44
CA ALA A 146 -1.09 -26.28 -12.37
C ALA A 146 -1.84 -27.57 -11.96
N PRO A 147 -2.45 -27.65 -10.78
CA PRO A 147 -3.14 -28.85 -10.32
C PRO A 147 -4.45 -29.07 -11.07
N VAL A 148 -4.88 -30.34 -11.18
CA VAL A 148 -6.26 -30.66 -11.55
C VAL A 148 -7.16 -30.29 -10.37
N ALA A 149 -7.84 -29.15 -10.49
CA ALA A 149 -8.61 -28.55 -9.42
C ALA A 149 -9.86 -27.85 -9.95
N LYS A 150 -10.83 -27.63 -9.06
CA LYS A 150 -11.99 -26.77 -9.32
C LYS A 150 -11.62 -25.31 -9.07
N ASP A 151 -12.42 -24.38 -9.60
CA ASP A 151 -12.21 -22.95 -9.37
C ASP A 151 -12.24 -22.57 -7.88
N ASP A 152 -13.20 -23.16 -7.13
CA ASP A 152 -13.41 -22.85 -5.71
C ASP A 152 -12.41 -23.57 -4.78
N ASP A 153 -11.53 -24.41 -5.31
CA ASP A 153 -10.43 -24.97 -4.52
C ASP A 153 -9.39 -23.89 -4.20
N TYR A 154 -9.31 -22.83 -5.00
CA TYR A 154 -8.50 -21.63 -4.74
C TYR A 154 -9.31 -20.45 -4.19
N ALA A 155 -8.65 -19.56 -3.49
CA ALA A 155 -9.24 -18.38 -2.83
C ALA A 155 -10.07 -17.51 -3.78
N ASP A 156 -9.61 -17.25 -5.01
CA ASP A 156 -10.32 -16.37 -5.95
C ASP A 156 -11.68 -16.95 -6.37
N GLY A 157 -11.79 -18.27 -6.52
CA GLY A 157 -13.07 -18.93 -6.76
C GLY A 157 -14.02 -18.78 -5.57
N ARG A 158 -13.51 -18.99 -4.33
CA ARG A 158 -14.29 -18.82 -3.10
C ARG A 158 -14.71 -17.35 -2.89
N VAL A 159 -13.85 -16.39 -3.20
CA VAL A 159 -14.19 -14.96 -3.17
C VAL A 159 -15.30 -14.64 -4.17
N ALA A 160 -15.28 -15.21 -5.39
CA ALA A 160 -16.34 -15.05 -6.36
C ALA A 160 -17.66 -15.65 -5.85
N ALA A 161 -17.64 -16.86 -5.31
CA ALA A 161 -18.82 -17.53 -4.75
C ALA A 161 -19.44 -16.72 -3.60
N GLU A 162 -18.63 -16.23 -2.65
CA GLU A 162 -19.09 -15.40 -1.54
C GLU A 162 -19.59 -14.04 -2.02
N THR A 163 -18.96 -13.43 -3.03
CA THR A 163 -19.44 -12.18 -3.64
C THR A 163 -20.85 -12.37 -4.21
N ILE A 164 -21.09 -13.47 -4.92
CA ILE A 164 -22.40 -13.81 -5.46
C ILE A 164 -23.45 -13.99 -4.34
N ARG A 165 -23.07 -14.66 -3.25
CA ARG A 165 -23.95 -14.80 -2.07
C ARG A 165 -24.31 -13.43 -1.48
N ARG A 166 -23.34 -12.51 -1.39
CA ARG A 166 -23.55 -11.16 -0.88
C ARG A 166 -24.41 -10.30 -1.81
N LEU A 167 -24.26 -10.43 -3.12
CA LEU A 167 -25.13 -9.76 -4.09
C LEU A 167 -26.58 -10.20 -3.97
N ARG A 168 -26.86 -11.50 -3.77
CA ARG A 168 -28.21 -12.00 -3.50
C ARG A 168 -28.81 -11.36 -2.25
N ALA A 169 -28.05 -11.35 -1.17
CA ALA A 169 -28.48 -10.74 0.09
C ALA A 169 -28.66 -9.20 -0.04
N ALA A 170 -27.82 -8.54 -0.84
CA ALA A 170 -27.92 -7.11 -1.11
C ALA A 170 -29.18 -6.77 -1.90
N LYS A 171 -29.55 -7.60 -2.89
CA LYS A 171 -30.81 -7.46 -3.63
C LYS A 171 -32.00 -7.50 -2.66
N VAL A 172 -32.09 -8.53 -1.81
CA VAL A 172 -33.19 -8.67 -0.84
C VAL A 172 -33.29 -7.46 0.08
N ARG A 173 -32.14 -6.98 0.64
CA ARG A 173 -32.13 -5.78 1.49
C ARG A 173 -32.59 -4.53 0.75
N ARG A 174 -32.17 -4.37 -0.49
CA ARG A 174 -32.58 -3.24 -1.30
C ARG A 174 -34.06 -3.24 -1.59
N GLU A 175 -34.62 -4.38 -1.95
CA GLU A 175 -36.07 -4.54 -2.23
C GLU A 175 -36.92 -4.34 -0.97
N LYS A 176 -36.43 -4.82 0.20
CA LYS A 176 -37.13 -4.72 1.47
C LYS A 176 -37.01 -3.37 2.15
N ASP A 177 -35.75 -2.87 2.25
CA ASP A 177 -35.37 -1.78 3.16
C ASP A 177 -34.83 -0.55 2.39
N GLY A 178 -34.75 -0.61 1.05
CA GLY A 178 -34.19 0.45 0.21
C GLY A 178 -32.67 0.66 0.35
N VAL A 179 -31.96 -0.18 1.11
CA VAL A 179 -30.54 0.00 1.43
C VAL A 179 -29.65 -0.31 0.23
N PRO A 180 -28.91 0.67 -0.31
CA PRO A 180 -27.96 0.43 -1.40
C PRO A 180 -26.73 -0.31 -0.91
N PHE A 181 -25.99 -0.95 -1.83
CA PHE A 181 -24.78 -1.69 -1.50
C PHE A 181 -23.53 -1.12 -2.15
N PHE A 182 -22.42 -1.29 -1.47
CA PHE A 182 -21.06 -1.06 -1.95
C PHE A 182 -20.23 -2.31 -1.62
N ILE A 183 -19.98 -3.16 -2.60
CA ILE A 183 -19.29 -4.44 -2.42
C ILE A 183 -17.96 -4.39 -3.16
N THR A 184 -16.87 -4.68 -2.45
CA THR A 184 -15.53 -4.80 -3.03
C THR A 184 -15.08 -6.25 -3.02
N ALA A 185 -14.90 -6.84 -4.20
CA ALA A 185 -14.36 -8.17 -4.40
C ALA A 185 -12.89 -8.07 -4.85
N GLY A 186 -11.97 -8.49 -4.00
CA GLY A 186 -10.53 -8.42 -4.25
C GLY A 186 -9.97 -9.78 -4.60
N PHE A 187 -9.65 -9.98 -5.87
CA PHE A 187 -8.96 -11.16 -6.37
C PHE A 187 -7.45 -11.02 -6.23
N VAL A 188 -6.76 -12.16 -6.13
CA VAL A 188 -5.31 -12.21 -5.95
C VAL A 188 -4.59 -12.36 -7.27
N ARG A 189 -5.11 -13.22 -8.17
CA ARG A 189 -4.47 -13.50 -9.45
C ARG A 189 -4.53 -12.28 -10.39
N PRO A 190 -3.48 -12.08 -11.18
CA PRO A 190 -2.29 -12.91 -11.44
C PRO A 190 -1.07 -12.64 -10.54
N HIS A 191 -1.23 -12.30 -9.25
CA HIS A 191 -0.11 -12.19 -8.31
C HIS A 191 0.60 -13.55 -8.14
N LEU A 192 1.91 -13.54 -7.88
CA LEU A 192 2.67 -14.73 -7.46
C LEU A 192 2.05 -15.39 -6.22
N PRO A 193 2.12 -16.73 -6.11
CA PRO A 193 2.53 -17.67 -7.14
C PRO A 193 1.52 -17.68 -8.30
N PHE A 194 1.99 -17.99 -9.52
CA PHE A 194 1.09 -18.10 -10.69
C PHE A 194 0.37 -19.44 -10.65
N SER A 195 -0.51 -19.59 -9.66
CA SER A 195 -1.27 -20.81 -9.43
C SER A 195 -2.66 -20.69 -10.01
N ALA A 196 -3.05 -21.64 -10.84
CA ALA A 196 -4.39 -21.73 -11.41
C ALA A 196 -4.73 -23.19 -11.69
N PRO A 197 -6.02 -23.59 -11.68
CA PRO A 197 -6.43 -24.92 -12.14
C PRO A 197 -5.90 -25.24 -13.53
N LYS A 198 -5.45 -26.48 -13.74
CA LYS A 198 -4.82 -26.96 -15.00
C LYS A 198 -5.59 -26.56 -16.25
N LYS A 199 -6.93 -26.60 -16.22
CA LYS A 199 -7.78 -26.21 -17.37
C LYS A 199 -7.48 -24.82 -17.93
N TYR A 200 -6.97 -23.87 -17.13
CA TYR A 200 -6.58 -22.53 -17.59
C TYR A 200 -5.19 -22.50 -18.19
N TRP A 201 -4.29 -23.39 -17.74
CA TRP A 201 -3.00 -23.59 -18.37
C TRP A 201 -3.14 -24.21 -19.75
N ASP A 202 -4.03 -25.18 -19.89
CA ASP A 202 -4.31 -25.88 -21.15
C ASP A 202 -4.93 -24.97 -22.24
N LEU A 203 -5.34 -23.74 -21.90
CA LEU A 203 -5.80 -22.76 -22.89
C LEU A 203 -4.68 -22.18 -23.74
N PHE A 204 -3.42 -22.31 -23.30
CA PHE A 204 -2.28 -21.65 -23.92
C PHE A 204 -1.24 -22.66 -24.38
N ASP A 205 -0.75 -22.44 -25.59
CA ASP A 205 0.47 -23.07 -26.08
C ASP A 205 1.67 -22.23 -25.63
N ALA A 206 2.46 -22.72 -24.67
CA ALA A 206 3.57 -22.00 -24.08
C ALA A 206 4.61 -21.54 -25.13
N GLU A 207 4.80 -22.31 -26.20
CA GLU A 207 5.76 -21.97 -27.27
C GLU A 207 5.32 -20.76 -28.10
N LYS A 208 4.03 -20.45 -28.11
CA LYS A 208 3.47 -19.31 -28.86
C LYS A 208 3.33 -18.04 -28.01
N LEU A 209 3.57 -18.12 -26.71
CA LEU A 209 3.48 -16.95 -25.85
C LEU A 209 4.67 -16.00 -26.08
N PRO A 210 4.43 -14.66 -25.96
CA PRO A 210 5.48 -13.69 -26.24
C PRO A 210 6.58 -13.73 -25.17
N MET A 211 7.83 -13.81 -25.63
CA MET A 211 9.01 -13.76 -24.77
C MET A 211 9.54 -12.31 -24.65
N PRO A 212 10.19 -11.95 -23.51
CA PRO A 212 10.77 -10.63 -23.33
C PRO A 212 11.89 -10.38 -24.34
N LYS A 213 11.80 -9.23 -25.03
CA LYS A 213 12.74 -8.86 -26.10
C LYS A 213 13.89 -8.00 -25.59
N ILE A 214 13.66 -7.19 -24.56
CA ILE A 214 14.59 -6.18 -24.04
C ILE A 214 15.10 -6.69 -22.69
N LYS A 215 16.33 -7.20 -22.65
CA LYS A 215 16.91 -7.81 -21.44
C LYS A 215 17.80 -6.85 -20.63
N ASN A 216 18.28 -5.78 -21.25
CA ASN A 216 19.17 -4.82 -20.59
C ASN A 216 18.39 -3.68 -19.94
N PHE A 217 18.90 -3.20 -18.80
CA PHE A 217 18.40 -1.95 -18.21
C PHE A 217 18.49 -0.79 -19.19
N PRO A 218 17.68 0.25 -18.99
CA PRO A 218 17.74 1.44 -19.84
C PRO A 218 19.15 2.02 -19.81
N LYS A 219 19.70 2.26 -21.02
CA LYS A 219 20.99 2.93 -21.16
C LYS A 219 20.91 4.31 -20.48
N ASP A 220 21.99 4.73 -19.81
CA ASP A 220 22.13 6.01 -19.11
C ASP A 220 21.12 6.26 -17.96
N ALA A 221 20.42 5.22 -17.49
CA ALA A 221 19.59 5.32 -16.29
C ALA A 221 20.44 5.50 -15.03
N PRO A 222 20.06 6.37 -14.08
CA PRO A 222 20.81 6.57 -12.85
C PRO A 222 20.80 5.31 -11.97
N ALA A 223 21.87 5.07 -11.24
CA ALA A 223 22.03 3.86 -10.42
C ALA A 223 20.89 3.65 -9.39
N VAL A 224 20.24 4.73 -8.95
CA VAL A 224 19.08 4.67 -8.05
C VAL A 224 17.87 4.00 -8.71
N ALA A 225 17.73 4.08 -10.02
CA ALA A 225 16.61 3.49 -10.77
C ALA A 225 16.78 1.99 -11.01
N LEU A 226 18.03 1.50 -11.03
CA LEU A 226 18.35 0.12 -11.39
C LEU A 226 17.75 -0.89 -10.40
N LYS A 227 17.02 -1.87 -10.90
CA LYS A 227 16.39 -2.95 -10.14
C LYS A 227 16.93 -4.29 -10.63
N THR A 228 17.64 -4.99 -9.77
CA THR A 228 18.09 -6.36 -10.01
C THR A 228 17.24 -7.33 -9.20
N ALA A 229 17.07 -8.55 -9.69
CA ALA A 229 16.23 -9.56 -9.08
C ALA A 229 14.81 -9.03 -8.82
N GLY A 230 14.13 -9.49 -7.83
CA GLY A 230 12.81 -8.98 -7.47
C GLY A 230 12.05 -9.97 -6.62
N GLU A 231 10.76 -9.78 -6.54
CA GLU A 231 9.87 -10.64 -5.76
C GLU A 231 9.93 -12.11 -6.20
N ILE A 232 10.19 -12.35 -7.49
CA ILE A 232 10.27 -13.70 -8.05
C ILE A 232 11.34 -14.57 -7.37
N SER A 233 12.45 -13.97 -6.90
CA SER A 233 13.52 -14.70 -6.20
C SER A 233 13.13 -15.23 -4.83
N ALA A 234 11.94 -14.85 -4.32
CA ALA A 234 11.38 -15.43 -3.11
C ALA A 234 10.73 -16.80 -3.34
N TYR A 235 10.63 -17.25 -4.59
CA TYR A 235 9.93 -18.49 -4.98
C TYR A 235 10.88 -19.52 -5.62
N THR A 236 10.54 -20.81 -5.50
CA THR A 236 11.22 -21.90 -6.21
C THR A 236 10.55 -22.13 -7.57
N PRO A 237 11.27 -22.60 -8.63
CA PRO A 237 12.69 -22.93 -8.69
C PRO A 237 13.59 -21.73 -9.06
N VAL A 238 13.11 -20.48 -8.92
CA VAL A 238 13.87 -19.29 -9.31
C VAL A 238 15.17 -19.20 -8.49
N PRO A 239 16.34 -18.98 -9.14
CA PRO A 239 17.59 -18.73 -8.43
C PRO A 239 17.50 -17.53 -7.49
N VAL A 240 18.25 -17.54 -6.38
CA VAL A 240 18.22 -16.47 -5.36
C VAL A 240 18.70 -15.13 -5.94
N ASP A 241 19.60 -15.16 -6.92
CA ASP A 241 20.07 -13.96 -7.64
C ASP A 241 19.03 -13.41 -8.64
N GLY A 242 17.92 -14.13 -8.82
CA GLY A 242 16.82 -13.74 -9.71
C GLY A 242 17.10 -13.89 -11.20
N LYS A 243 18.20 -14.56 -11.58
CA LYS A 243 18.50 -14.83 -12.99
C LYS A 243 17.64 -15.99 -13.49
N VAL A 244 16.74 -15.66 -14.39
CA VAL A 244 15.79 -16.60 -14.98
C VAL A 244 16.27 -16.98 -16.37
N ASN A 245 16.44 -18.29 -16.64
CA ASN A 245 16.78 -18.79 -17.97
C ASN A 245 15.55 -18.80 -18.88
N GLU A 246 15.73 -19.14 -20.15
CA GLU A 246 14.65 -19.08 -21.14
C GLU A 246 13.53 -20.07 -20.85
N ALA A 247 13.84 -21.31 -20.47
CA ALA A 247 12.83 -22.31 -20.14
C ALA A 247 11.97 -21.88 -18.95
N LEU A 248 12.59 -21.42 -17.86
CA LEU A 248 11.85 -20.92 -16.70
C LEU A 248 11.10 -19.62 -17.01
N THR A 249 11.63 -18.74 -17.87
CA THR A 249 10.91 -17.55 -18.37
C THR A 249 9.61 -17.95 -19.03
N ARG A 250 9.63 -18.96 -19.88
CA ARG A 250 8.46 -19.48 -20.60
C ARG A 250 7.40 -20.02 -19.64
N GLU A 251 7.81 -20.82 -18.67
CA GLU A 251 6.91 -21.34 -17.62
C GLU A 251 6.26 -20.23 -16.79
N LEU A 252 7.03 -19.22 -16.39
CA LEU A 252 6.53 -18.09 -15.62
C LEU A 252 5.52 -17.25 -16.42
N ILE A 253 5.79 -17.02 -17.71
CA ILE A 253 4.87 -16.32 -18.60
C ILE A 253 3.59 -17.14 -18.79
N HIS A 254 3.72 -18.44 -19.05
CA HIS A 254 2.57 -19.34 -19.17
C HIS A 254 1.68 -19.29 -17.92
N GLY A 255 2.30 -19.40 -16.72
CA GLY A 255 1.58 -19.29 -15.45
C GLY A 255 0.88 -17.94 -15.26
N TYR A 256 1.49 -16.84 -15.70
CA TYR A 256 0.87 -15.52 -15.64
C TYR A 256 -0.38 -15.43 -16.52
N TYR A 257 -0.32 -15.93 -17.78
CA TYR A 257 -1.48 -15.97 -18.68
C TYR A 257 -2.58 -16.90 -18.14
N ALA A 258 -2.24 -18.08 -17.66
CA ALA A 258 -3.17 -19.01 -17.03
C ALA A 258 -3.87 -18.40 -15.81
N SER A 259 -3.11 -17.72 -14.94
CA SER A 259 -3.66 -17.02 -13.77
C SER A 259 -4.58 -15.85 -14.17
N THR A 260 -4.26 -15.17 -15.27
CA THR A 260 -5.09 -14.10 -15.82
C THR A 260 -6.42 -14.63 -16.36
N ALA A 261 -6.39 -15.74 -17.11
CA ALA A 261 -7.61 -16.40 -17.59
C ALA A 261 -8.46 -16.95 -16.45
N TYR A 262 -7.82 -17.47 -15.40
CA TYR A 262 -8.53 -17.95 -14.21
C TYR A 262 -9.28 -16.81 -13.50
N VAL A 263 -8.63 -15.67 -13.23
CA VAL A 263 -9.31 -14.54 -12.57
C VAL A 263 -10.38 -13.92 -13.46
N ASP A 264 -10.18 -13.88 -14.77
CA ASP A 264 -11.20 -13.45 -15.73
C ASP A 264 -12.48 -14.28 -15.61
N ALA A 265 -12.35 -15.62 -15.51
CA ALA A 265 -13.49 -16.50 -15.30
C ALA A 265 -14.22 -16.20 -13.97
N GLN A 266 -13.50 -15.86 -12.89
CA GLN A 266 -14.13 -15.50 -11.61
C GLN A 266 -14.86 -14.15 -11.69
N ILE A 267 -14.30 -13.18 -12.39
CA ILE A 267 -14.98 -11.90 -12.72
C ILE A 267 -16.27 -12.18 -13.52
N GLY A 268 -16.19 -13.08 -14.50
CA GLY A 268 -17.33 -13.51 -15.30
C GLY A 268 -18.47 -14.12 -14.47
N ARG A 269 -18.14 -14.95 -13.47
CA ARG A 269 -19.12 -15.52 -12.53
C ARG A 269 -19.89 -14.42 -11.78
N VAL A 270 -19.17 -13.40 -11.29
CA VAL A 270 -19.77 -12.27 -10.56
C VAL A 270 -20.63 -11.41 -11.50
N ALA A 271 -20.13 -11.11 -12.70
CA ALA A 271 -20.88 -10.33 -13.70
C ALA A 271 -22.16 -11.05 -14.13
N ALA A 272 -22.09 -12.36 -14.38
CA ALA A 272 -23.26 -13.18 -14.70
C ALA A 272 -24.29 -13.21 -13.57
N ALA A 273 -23.84 -13.20 -12.32
CA ALA A 273 -24.72 -13.11 -11.15
C ALA A 273 -25.45 -11.77 -11.08
N LEU A 274 -24.77 -10.63 -11.34
CA LEU A 274 -25.40 -9.31 -11.43
C LEU A 274 -26.54 -9.32 -12.46
N LYS A 275 -26.28 -9.87 -13.65
CA LYS A 275 -27.27 -10.02 -14.71
C LYS A 275 -28.44 -10.89 -14.27
N LYS A 276 -28.18 -12.10 -13.76
CA LYS A 276 -29.19 -13.05 -13.29
C LYS A 276 -30.09 -12.47 -12.18
N LEU A 277 -29.53 -11.59 -11.35
CA LEU A 277 -30.26 -10.92 -10.27
C LEU A 277 -31.04 -9.67 -10.73
N GLY A 278 -30.92 -9.27 -12.00
CA GLY A 278 -31.54 -8.03 -12.51
C GLY A 278 -30.90 -6.77 -11.91
N LEU A 279 -29.63 -6.81 -11.52
CA LEU A 279 -28.91 -5.70 -10.90
C LEU A 279 -27.99 -4.97 -11.88
N GLU A 280 -27.74 -5.52 -13.07
CA GLU A 280 -26.71 -5.03 -13.98
C GLU A 280 -26.96 -3.61 -14.51
N ASP A 281 -28.21 -3.22 -14.69
CA ASP A 281 -28.60 -1.90 -15.22
C ASP A 281 -28.71 -0.82 -14.14
N ASN A 282 -28.53 -1.22 -12.87
CA ASN A 282 -28.60 -0.34 -11.71
C ASN A 282 -27.38 -0.53 -10.78
N THR A 283 -26.27 -0.97 -11.32
CA THR A 283 -25.04 -1.15 -10.59
C THR A 283 -23.87 -0.56 -11.37
N ILE A 284 -23.12 0.32 -10.74
CA ILE A 284 -21.84 0.79 -11.25
C ILE A 284 -20.82 -0.31 -10.98
N VAL A 285 -20.10 -0.75 -12.01
CA VAL A 285 -19.02 -1.74 -11.87
C VAL A 285 -17.68 -1.09 -12.22
N VAL A 286 -16.72 -1.17 -11.33
CA VAL A 286 -15.34 -0.77 -11.58
C VAL A 286 -14.45 -2.00 -11.51
N LEU A 287 -13.75 -2.29 -12.60
CA LEU A 287 -12.63 -3.23 -12.62
C LEU A 287 -11.35 -2.41 -12.60
N TRP A 288 -10.44 -2.76 -11.70
CA TRP A 288 -9.20 -2.03 -11.46
C TRP A 288 -8.06 -3.01 -11.11
N GLY A 289 -6.90 -2.82 -11.73
CA GLY A 289 -5.65 -3.46 -11.33
C GLY A 289 -4.87 -2.58 -10.36
N ASP A 290 -4.32 -3.16 -9.28
CA ASP A 290 -3.59 -2.36 -8.28
C ASP A 290 -2.21 -1.90 -8.77
N HIS A 291 -1.55 -2.69 -9.60
CA HIS A 291 -0.32 -2.35 -10.33
C HIS A 291 -0.13 -3.33 -11.48
N GLY A 292 0.79 -3.03 -12.39
CA GLY A 292 1.26 -3.96 -13.40
C GLY A 292 2.38 -4.88 -12.88
N TRP A 293 3.06 -5.56 -13.82
CA TRP A 293 4.12 -6.50 -13.53
C TRP A 293 5.10 -6.60 -14.71
N HIS A 294 6.40 -6.65 -14.42
CA HIS A 294 7.40 -6.99 -15.44
C HIS A 294 7.51 -8.50 -15.61
N LEU A 295 7.44 -8.97 -16.84
CA LEU A 295 7.56 -10.37 -17.23
C LEU A 295 8.89 -10.67 -17.95
N GLY A 296 9.99 -10.14 -17.42
CA GLY A 296 11.33 -10.41 -17.91
C GLY A 296 11.94 -9.32 -18.79
N ASP A 297 11.17 -8.37 -19.32
CA ASP A 297 11.77 -7.19 -19.93
C ASP A 297 12.62 -6.43 -18.92
N LEU A 298 13.72 -5.84 -19.36
CA LEU A 298 14.74 -5.19 -18.54
C LEU A 298 15.37 -6.15 -17.50
N SER A 299 15.27 -7.46 -17.69
CA SER A 299 15.62 -8.48 -16.68
C SER A 299 14.92 -8.29 -15.33
N ILE A 300 13.72 -7.70 -15.33
CA ILE A 300 12.93 -7.42 -14.14
C ILE A 300 11.77 -8.41 -14.03
N TRP A 301 11.59 -8.97 -12.82
CA TRP A 301 10.49 -9.87 -12.45
C TRP A 301 9.86 -9.37 -11.15
N THR A 302 9.23 -8.21 -11.22
CA THR A 302 8.56 -7.54 -10.10
C THR A 302 7.75 -6.34 -10.60
N LYS A 303 7.03 -5.67 -9.69
CA LYS A 303 6.31 -4.42 -9.94
C LYS A 303 7.09 -3.18 -9.48
N HIS A 304 8.10 -3.31 -8.69
CA HIS A 304 8.74 -2.29 -7.84
C HIS A 304 9.59 -1.26 -8.62
N THR A 305 9.01 -0.57 -9.60
CA THR A 305 9.66 0.44 -10.47
C THR A 305 8.74 1.62 -10.76
N ASN A 306 9.30 2.69 -11.38
CA ASN A 306 8.52 3.76 -11.99
C ASN A 306 8.20 3.52 -13.48
N TYR A 307 8.49 2.33 -14.02
CA TYR A 307 8.37 2.03 -15.45
C TYR A 307 6.95 1.66 -15.87
N GLU A 308 6.69 1.73 -17.18
CA GLU A 308 5.36 1.57 -17.78
C GLU A 308 4.70 0.27 -17.38
N GLN A 309 5.43 -0.87 -17.52
CA GLN A 309 4.89 -2.20 -17.25
C GLN A 309 4.45 -2.41 -15.80
N ALA A 310 5.03 -1.67 -14.84
CA ALA A 310 4.63 -1.73 -13.45
C ALA A 310 3.50 -0.76 -13.09
N ASN A 311 3.39 0.38 -13.80
CA ASN A 311 2.50 1.47 -13.39
C ASN A 311 1.25 1.57 -14.24
N ARG A 312 1.27 1.16 -15.52
CA ARG A 312 0.08 1.12 -16.37
C ARG A 312 -0.81 -0.05 -15.94
N ILE A 313 -2.08 0.23 -15.70
CA ILE A 313 -3.06 -0.70 -15.15
C ILE A 313 -4.35 -0.72 -15.98
N PRO A 314 -5.13 -1.82 -15.97
CA PRO A 314 -6.49 -1.79 -16.46
C PRO A 314 -7.38 -0.98 -15.53
N ILE A 315 -8.20 -0.10 -16.12
CA ILE A 315 -9.39 0.48 -15.50
C ILE A 315 -10.54 0.36 -16.49
N LEU A 316 -11.64 -0.28 -16.06
CA LEU A 316 -12.92 -0.36 -16.77
C LEU A 316 -14.00 0.19 -15.85
N ILE A 317 -14.87 1.06 -16.37
CA ILE A 317 -16.01 1.58 -15.61
C ILE A 317 -17.29 1.34 -16.42
N VAL A 318 -18.17 0.51 -15.89
CA VAL A 318 -19.53 0.35 -16.36
C VAL A 318 -20.42 1.23 -15.49
N ALA A 319 -21.02 2.26 -16.08
CA ALA A 319 -21.95 3.17 -15.41
C ALA A 319 -23.21 3.28 -16.26
N PRO A 320 -24.24 2.47 -16.01
CA PRO A 320 -25.47 2.45 -16.81
C PRO A 320 -26.11 3.84 -16.94
N GLY A 321 -26.49 4.20 -18.15
CA GLY A 321 -27.06 5.52 -18.45
C GLY A 321 -26.07 6.70 -18.47
N VAL A 322 -24.81 6.49 -18.12
CA VAL A 322 -23.78 7.56 -18.07
C VAL A 322 -22.59 7.24 -18.98
N ALA A 323 -21.98 6.06 -18.83
CA ALA A 323 -20.82 5.68 -19.63
C ALA A 323 -21.24 5.24 -21.03
N LYS A 324 -20.53 5.73 -22.05
CA LYS A 324 -20.70 5.26 -23.43
C LYS A 324 -20.29 3.79 -23.51
N ALA A 325 -21.23 2.89 -23.79
CA ALA A 325 -20.96 1.47 -23.96
C ALA A 325 -19.94 1.22 -25.08
N GLY A 326 -18.95 0.35 -24.83
CA GLY A 326 -17.84 0.06 -25.72
C GLY A 326 -16.90 1.25 -25.94
N GLY A 327 -17.00 2.30 -25.11
CA GLY A 327 -16.15 3.48 -25.20
C GLY A 327 -14.70 3.16 -24.84
N VAL A 328 -13.78 3.81 -25.57
CA VAL A 328 -12.33 3.74 -25.34
C VAL A 328 -11.79 5.16 -25.24
N THR A 329 -10.97 5.41 -24.26
CA THR A 329 -10.33 6.71 -24.08
C THR A 329 -8.83 6.59 -23.85
N ARG A 330 -8.09 7.57 -24.33
CA ARG A 330 -6.66 7.79 -24.02
C ARG A 330 -6.46 8.90 -22.99
N GLN A 331 -7.53 9.32 -22.29
CA GLN A 331 -7.40 10.24 -21.17
C GLN A 331 -6.48 9.63 -20.10
N LEU A 332 -5.42 10.37 -19.76
CA LEU A 332 -4.54 10.01 -18.66
C LEU A 332 -5.34 9.95 -17.34
N THR A 333 -5.32 8.80 -16.70
CA THR A 333 -6.17 8.49 -15.56
C THR A 333 -5.32 7.90 -14.44
N GLU A 334 -5.68 8.18 -13.21
CA GLU A 334 -4.98 7.70 -12.02
C GLU A 334 -5.92 6.89 -11.12
N THR A 335 -5.36 5.98 -10.32
CA THR A 335 -6.13 5.21 -9.31
C THR A 335 -6.93 6.13 -8.38
N VAL A 336 -6.35 7.26 -7.95
CA VAL A 336 -7.01 8.22 -7.05
C VAL A 336 -8.28 8.85 -7.65
N ASP A 337 -8.46 8.81 -8.97
CA ASP A 337 -9.63 9.37 -9.67
C ASP A 337 -10.91 8.54 -9.44
N ILE A 338 -10.77 7.28 -9.05
CA ILE A 338 -11.91 6.36 -8.87
C ILE A 338 -12.83 6.84 -7.74
N TYR A 339 -12.28 7.30 -6.63
CA TYR A 339 -13.07 7.72 -5.47
C TYR A 339 -14.01 8.91 -5.81
N PRO A 340 -13.55 10.07 -6.29
CA PRO A 340 -14.44 11.17 -6.67
C PRO A 340 -15.38 10.81 -7.83
N THR A 341 -14.95 9.92 -8.75
CA THR A 341 -15.79 9.43 -9.85
C THR A 341 -17.00 8.64 -9.33
N LEU A 342 -16.76 7.69 -8.42
CA LEU A 342 -17.86 6.89 -7.85
C LEU A 342 -18.80 7.73 -7.00
N ALA A 343 -18.28 8.71 -6.26
CA ALA A 343 -19.12 9.64 -5.50
C ALA A 343 -20.06 10.44 -6.43
N GLU A 344 -19.53 11.01 -7.52
CA GLU A 344 -20.33 11.76 -8.49
C GLU A 344 -21.34 10.86 -9.22
N LEU A 345 -20.95 9.66 -9.66
CA LEU A 345 -21.86 8.69 -10.29
C LEU A 345 -23.01 8.25 -9.38
N ALA A 346 -22.76 8.22 -8.07
CA ALA A 346 -23.78 7.89 -7.06
C ALA A 346 -24.65 9.09 -6.67
N GLY A 347 -24.45 10.27 -7.30
CA GLY A 347 -25.17 11.49 -6.95
C GLY A 347 -24.80 12.06 -5.58
N LEU A 348 -23.65 11.68 -5.03
CA LEU A 348 -23.17 12.13 -3.73
C LEU A 348 -22.30 13.39 -3.87
N PRO A 349 -22.19 14.23 -2.84
CA PRO A 349 -21.29 15.39 -2.84
C PRO A 349 -19.85 15.00 -3.16
N ALA A 350 -19.02 15.94 -3.62
CA ALA A 350 -17.60 15.70 -3.79
C ALA A 350 -16.96 15.30 -2.44
N PRO A 351 -16.18 14.21 -2.39
CA PRO A 351 -15.60 13.75 -1.13
C PRO A 351 -14.63 14.79 -0.56
N LYS A 352 -14.80 15.07 0.73
CA LYS A 352 -13.92 15.91 1.53
C LYS A 352 -13.53 15.11 2.75
N GLY A 353 -12.25 14.89 2.93
CA GLY A 353 -11.73 14.16 4.07
C GLY A 353 -10.74 15.01 4.87
N PRO A 354 -10.28 14.54 6.04
CA PRO A 354 -9.13 15.13 6.72
C PRO A 354 -7.83 14.93 5.90
N GLN A 355 -7.79 13.93 5.02
CA GLN A 355 -6.73 13.78 4.01
C GLN A 355 -7.07 14.59 2.75
N ALA A 356 -6.03 14.98 1.99
CA ALA A 356 -6.21 15.55 0.67
C ALA A 356 -6.91 14.56 -0.27
N ILE A 357 -7.80 15.04 -1.12
CA ILE A 357 -8.36 14.27 -2.24
C ILE A 357 -7.63 14.76 -3.51
N ASP A 358 -6.66 13.97 -3.97
CA ASP A 358 -5.82 14.32 -5.13
C ASP A 358 -6.47 13.91 -6.47
N GLY A 359 -7.47 13.03 -6.40
CA GLY A 359 -8.21 12.52 -7.54
C GLY A 359 -9.16 13.53 -8.18
N LYS A 360 -9.44 13.32 -9.46
CA LYS A 360 -10.41 14.08 -10.26
C LYS A 360 -11.50 13.16 -10.78
N SER A 361 -12.75 13.63 -10.78
CA SER A 361 -13.84 12.83 -11.35
C SER A 361 -13.66 12.58 -12.85
N LEU A 362 -13.87 11.34 -13.26
CA LEU A 362 -13.85 10.88 -14.65
C LEU A 362 -15.23 10.93 -15.32
N VAL A 363 -16.27 11.41 -14.63
CA VAL A 363 -17.64 11.49 -15.20
C VAL A 363 -17.69 12.28 -16.50
N PRO A 364 -16.97 13.42 -16.68
CA PRO A 364 -16.92 14.08 -17.98
C PRO A 364 -16.37 13.18 -19.10
N VAL A 365 -15.40 12.33 -18.79
CA VAL A 365 -14.79 11.37 -19.75
C VAL A 365 -15.75 10.21 -20.04
N LEU A 366 -16.45 9.71 -19.02
CA LEU A 366 -17.46 8.66 -19.19
C LEU A 366 -18.59 9.08 -20.14
N LYS A 367 -19.02 10.36 -20.08
CA LYS A 367 -20.00 10.95 -20.98
C LYS A 367 -19.43 11.23 -22.37
N ASN A 368 -18.18 11.67 -22.44
CA ASN A 368 -17.49 11.97 -23.69
C ASN A 368 -16.05 11.45 -23.66
N PRO A 369 -15.72 10.35 -24.37
CA PRO A 369 -14.37 9.75 -24.38
C PRO A 369 -13.25 10.69 -24.80
N LYS A 370 -13.57 11.82 -25.47
CA LYS A 370 -12.62 12.85 -25.90
C LYS A 370 -12.44 13.96 -24.85
N ALA A 371 -13.25 14.01 -23.79
CA ALA A 371 -13.10 15.00 -22.74
C ALA A 371 -11.75 14.84 -22.02
N ARG A 372 -11.20 15.95 -21.52
CA ARG A 372 -9.94 15.97 -20.79
C ARG A 372 -10.15 16.48 -19.38
N VAL A 373 -9.63 15.73 -18.40
CA VAL A 373 -9.64 16.09 -16.97
C VAL A 373 -8.22 16.37 -16.46
N ARG A 374 -7.20 15.82 -17.13
CA ARG A 374 -5.77 16.04 -16.83
C ARG A 374 -4.90 15.87 -18.07
N ASP A 375 -3.72 16.47 -18.07
CA ASP A 375 -2.73 16.41 -19.13
C ASP A 375 -1.53 15.49 -18.82
N HIS A 376 -1.47 15.00 -17.59
CA HIS A 376 -0.47 14.04 -17.12
C HIS A 376 -1.03 13.17 -16.00
N ALA A 377 -0.44 12.00 -15.80
CA ALA A 377 -0.61 11.17 -14.60
C ALA A 377 0.61 11.29 -13.70
N PHE A 378 0.37 11.30 -12.39
CA PHE A 378 1.39 11.33 -11.36
C PHE A 378 1.50 9.98 -10.67
N HIS A 379 2.73 9.51 -10.48
CA HIS A 379 3.01 8.36 -9.62
C HIS A 379 4.36 8.52 -8.91
N ALA A 380 4.60 7.73 -7.88
CA ALA A 380 5.85 7.75 -7.16
C ALA A 380 6.27 6.34 -6.72
N TYR A 381 7.57 6.08 -6.73
CA TYR A 381 8.11 4.85 -6.17
C TYR A 381 9.35 5.14 -5.31
N PRO A 382 9.34 4.74 -4.02
CA PRO A 382 10.46 4.97 -3.14
C PRO A 382 11.50 3.85 -3.25
N ARG A 383 12.75 4.24 -3.42
CA ARG A 383 13.95 3.40 -3.30
C ARG A 383 14.91 3.99 -2.27
N ARG A 384 16.21 4.07 -2.57
CA ARG A 384 17.16 4.84 -1.74
C ARG A 384 16.79 6.32 -1.70
N ARG A 385 16.25 6.82 -2.82
CA ARG A 385 15.59 8.13 -2.96
C ARG A 385 14.13 7.92 -3.36
N LEU A 386 13.30 8.94 -3.25
CA LEU A 386 11.93 8.91 -3.75
C LEU A 386 11.94 9.29 -5.24
N GLY A 387 11.49 8.37 -6.09
CA GLY A 387 11.25 8.66 -7.50
C GLY A 387 9.82 9.17 -7.69
N ARG A 388 9.64 10.46 -8.01
CA ARG A 388 8.37 11.06 -8.40
C ARG A 388 8.31 11.15 -9.91
N ALA A 389 7.18 10.78 -10.51
CA ALA A 389 7.07 10.72 -11.95
C ALA A 389 5.86 11.47 -12.48
N ILE A 390 6.07 12.10 -13.64
CA ILE A 390 5.02 12.65 -14.52
C ILE A 390 4.97 11.80 -15.79
N ARG A 391 3.80 11.24 -16.11
CA ARG A 391 3.51 10.51 -17.34
C ARG A 391 2.56 11.33 -18.22
N THR A 392 3.06 11.88 -19.32
CA THR A 392 2.26 12.51 -20.38
C THR A 392 1.86 11.46 -21.42
N GLU A 393 1.13 11.79 -22.47
CA GLU A 393 0.81 10.82 -23.54
C GLU A 393 2.05 10.25 -24.23
N ARG A 394 3.16 10.99 -24.26
CA ARG A 394 4.39 10.59 -24.96
C ARG A 394 5.56 10.33 -24.02
N TYR A 395 5.73 11.13 -22.98
CA TYR A 395 6.93 11.11 -22.16
C TYR A 395 6.66 10.68 -20.72
N ARG A 396 7.67 10.08 -20.09
CA ARG A 396 7.74 9.92 -18.63
C ARG A 396 9.01 10.59 -18.14
N LEU A 397 8.86 11.55 -17.23
CA LEU A 397 9.93 12.07 -16.40
C LEU A 397 9.88 11.40 -15.03
N VAL A 398 11.02 10.97 -14.51
CA VAL A 398 11.18 10.58 -13.10
C VAL A 398 12.23 11.48 -12.45
N GLU A 399 11.87 12.11 -11.35
CA GLU A 399 12.77 12.85 -10.47
C GLU A 399 13.12 11.99 -9.26
N TRP A 400 14.39 11.68 -9.07
CA TRP A 400 14.90 10.97 -7.90
C TRP A 400 15.48 11.95 -6.90
N ARG A 401 14.72 12.21 -5.82
CA ARG A 401 15.08 13.17 -4.77
C ARG A 401 14.46 12.75 -3.44
N ASN A 402 15.17 12.97 -2.34
CA ASN A 402 14.55 12.77 -1.03
C ASN A 402 13.63 13.95 -0.68
N PRO A 403 12.54 13.71 0.08
CA PRO A 403 11.73 14.79 0.64
C PRO A 403 12.60 15.80 1.40
N GLY A 404 12.40 17.09 1.12
CA GLY A 404 13.17 18.20 1.72
C GLY A 404 14.59 18.41 1.15
N GLU A 405 15.04 17.57 0.22
CA GLU A 405 16.34 17.77 -0.46
C GLU A 405 16.20 18.83 -1.56
N SER A 406 17.27 19.62 -1.79
CA SER A 406 17.28 20.63 -2.86
C SER A 406 17.00 20.01 -4.22
N PRO A 407 16.15 20.62 -5.08
CA PRO A 407 15.93 20.18 -6.46
C PRO A 407 17.20 20.06 -7.30
N ASN A 408 18.23 20.85 -7.00
CA ASN A 408 19.53 20.81 -7.70
C ASN A 408 20.30 19.51 -7.46
N LYS A 409 19.91 18.70 -6.49
CA LYS A 409 20.49 17.38 -6.20
C LYS A 409 19.69 16.22 -6.81
N ALA A 410 18.65 16.53 -7.58
CA ALA A 410 17.84 15.52 -8.22
C ALA A 410 18.59 14.84 -9.37
N GLU A 411 18.37 13.54 -9.51
CA GLU A 411 18.72 12.77 -10.71
C GLU A 411 17.45 12.55 -11.52
N TYR A 412 17.58 12.61 -12.86
CA TYR A 412 16.41 12.52 -13.73
C TYR A 412 16.48 11.34 -14.68
N GLU A 413 15.32 10.73 -14.93
CA GLU A 413 15.09 9.86 -16.08
C GLU A 413 14.03 10.49 -16.99
N LEU A 414 14.24 10.43 -18.31
CA LEU A 414 13.26 10.84 -19.31
C LEU A 414 13.16 9.79 -20.39
N TYR A 415 11.95 9.28 -20.61
CA TYR A 415 11.66 8.25 -21.61
C TYR A 415 10.62 8.72 -22.63
N ASP A 416 10.81 8.35 -23.90
CA ASP A 416 9.92 8.67 -25.04
C ASP A 416 9.21 7.40 -25.53
N TYR A 417 7.91 7.30 -25.28
CA TYR A 417 7.09 6.16 -25.66
C TYR A 417 6.58 6.17 -27.11
N SER A 418 6.99 7.16 -27.94
CA SER A 418 6.75 7.09 -29.38
C SER A 418 7.51 5.97 -30.07
N LYS A 419 8.57 5.44 -29.43
CA LYS A 419 9.45 4.38 -29.95
C LYS A 419 9.18 2.99 -29.37
N GLY A 420 8.20 2.85 -28.48
CA GLY A 420 7.87 1.58 -27.82
C GLY A 420 7.34 1.76 -26.40
N GLN A 421 6.91 0.66 -25.80
CA GLN A 421 6.29 0.66 -24.46
C GLN A 421 7.27 0.31 -23.32
N VAL A 422 8.53 0.00 -23.64
CA VAL A 422 9.56 -0.37 -22.67
C VAL A 422 10.66 0.69 -22.70
N GLU A 423 11.10 1.10 -21.54
CA GLU A 423 12.17 2.09 -21.35
C GLU A 423 13.52 1.50 -21.77
N THR A 424 14.14 2.07 -22.83
CA THR A 424 15.41 1.55 -23.39
C THR A 424 16.58 2.50 -23.22
N VAL A 425 16.32 3.82 -23.30
CA VAL A 425 17.35 4.85 -23.21
C VAL A 425 16.82 6.01 -22.38
N ASN A 426 17.57 6.43 -21.38
CA ASN A 426 17.31 7.67 -20.65
C ASN A 426 17.86 8.85 -21.44
N ILE A 427 16.97 9.68 -21.98
CA ILE A 427 17.32 10.87 -22.80
C ILE A 427 17.35 12.18 -21.98
N ALA A 428 17.39 12.11 -20.65
CA ALA A 428 17.33 13.29 -19.80
C ALA A 428 18.51 14.26 -20.03
N ALA A 429 19.70 13.74 -20.24
CA ALA A 429 20.91 14.54 -20.49
C ALA A 429 20.83 15.28 -21.85
N GLU A 430 20.21 14.66 -22.86
CA GLU A 430 20.08 15.21 -24.22
C GLU A 430 18.91 16.19 -24.33
N GLN A 431 17.86 16.02 -23.53
CA GLN A 431 16.60 16.77 -23.59
C GLN A 431 16.39 17.68 -22.37
N THR A 432 17.42 18.45 -21.99
CA THR A 432 17.42 19.26 -20.76
C THR A 432 16.27 20.29 -20.71
N ALA A 433 15.90 20.89 -21.83
CA ALA A 433 14.78 21.83 -21.92
C ALA A 433 13.43 21.12 -21.62
N LEU A 434 13.24 19.89 -22.10
CA LEU A 434 12.04 19.09 -21.85
C LEU A 434 12.01 18.61 -20.39
N VAL A 435 13.15 18.18 -19.83
CA VAL A 435 13.30 17.86 -18.41
C VAL A 435 12.86 19.06 -17.56
N LYS A 436 13.38 20.26 -17.83
CA LYS A 436 13.01 21.50 -17.11
C LYS A 436 11.52 21.77 -17.20
N LYS A 437 10.91 21.61 -18.38
CA LYS A 437 9.46 21.81 -18.59
C LYS A 437 8.63 20.82 -17.76
N LEU A 438 8.95 19.53 -17.78
CA LEU A 438 8.22 18.51 -17.06
C LEU A 438 8.48 18.56 -15.53
N ALA A 439 9.70 18.88 -15.11
CA ALA A 439 10.04 19.12 -13.70
C ALA A 439 9.25 20.32 -13.12
N ALA A 440 8.98 21.36 -13.93
CA ALA A 440 8.13 22.47 -13.51
C ALA A 440 6.66 22.06 -13.26
N ILE A 441 6.17 21.02 -13.95
CA ILE A 441 4.85 20.43 -13.64
C ILE A 441 4.94 19.68 -12.30
N LEU A 442 5.97 18.88 -12.11
CA LEU A 442 6.19 18.11 -10.88
C LEU A 442 6.37 19.02 -9.65
N ALA A 443 6.97 20.19 -9.82
CA ALA A 443 7.15 21.19 -8.76
C ALA A 443 5.83 21.81 -8.27
N LYS A 444 4.73 21.68 -9.00
CA LYS A 444 3.39 22.12 -8.54
C LYS A 444 2.76 21.18 -7.52
N TYR A 445 3.25 19.95 -7.42
CA TYR A 445 2.81 19.01 -6.41
C TYR A 445 3.44 19.37 -5.06
N PRO A 446 2.69 19.21 -3.95
CA PRO A 446 3.24 19.44 -2.61
C PRO A 446 4.53 18.64 -2.37
N GLU A 447 5.38 19.16 -1.51
CA GLU A 447 6.55 18.40 -1.05
C GLU A 447 6.08 17.08 -0.43
N PRO A 448 6.66 15.94 -0.80
CA PRO A 448 6.22 14.65 -0.32
C PRO A 448 6.32 14.52 1.19
N VAL A 449 5.30 13.98 1.82
CA VAL A 449 5.37 13.55 3.21
C VAL A 449 6.46 12.46 3.31
N SER A 450 7.33 12.56 4.29
CA SER A 450 8.35 11.54 4.54
C SER A 450 7.68 10.18 4.82
N ARG A 451 8.38 9.07 4.56
CA ARG A 451 7.84 7.72 4.77
C ARG A 451 7.37 7.54 6.20
N SER A 452 6.05 7.53 6.39
CA SER A 452 5.43 7.08 7.61
C SER A 452 5.58 5.55 7.66
N GLY A 453 6.38 5.05 8.60
CA GLY A 453 6.68 3.61 8.70
C GLY A 453 8.14 3.23 8.44
N ARG A 454 8.99 4.07 7.88
CA ARG A 454 10.39 4.08 8.31
C ARG A 454 10.42 4.81 9.64
N ARG A 455 10.89 4.11 10.67
CA ARG A 455 11.21 4.61 12.01
C ARG A 455 11.58 6.09 11.90
N VAL A 456 10.65 6.97 12.27
CA VAL A 456 10.91 8.43 12.35
C VAL A 456 11.82 8.70 13.55
N GLY A 457 12.34 7.63 14.14
CA GLY A 457 13.18 7.63 15.28
C GLY A 457 14.44 6.81 15.08
N LYS A 458 15.26 6.76 16.10
CA LYS A 458 16.54 6.06 16.15
C LYS A 458 16.49 5.05 17.29
N VAL A 459 16.93 3.80 17.03
CA VAL A 459 17.26 2.86 18.10
C VAL A 459 18.74 3.01 18.45
N ILE A 460 19.03 3.16 19.73
CA ILE A 460 20.39 3.22 20.25
C ILE A 460 20.72 1.83 20.80
N SER A 461 21.64 1.16 20.14
CA SER A 461 22.15 -0.14 20.55
C SER A 461 23.70 -0.12 20.53
N PRO A 462 24.37 -0.50 21.61
CA PRO A 462 23.79 -0.84 22.91
C PRO A 462 23.16 0.35 23.64
N SER A 463 22.08 0.09 24.34
CA SER A 463 21.34 1.08 25.14
C SER A 463 22.10 1.51 26.38
N PRO A 464 21.77 2.69 26.93
CA PRO A 464 22.24 3.09 28.26
C PRO A 464 21.94 2.02 29.32
N LYS A 465 22.92 1.75 30.19
CA LYS A 465 22.72 0.81 31.31
C LYS A 465 22.02 1.53 32.44
N ILE A 466 20.73 1.27 32.63
CA ILE A 466 19.84 1.99 33.54
C ILE A 466 19.46 1.21 34.81
N ALA A 467 19.79 -0.07 34.88
CA ALA A 467 19.46 -0.92 36.03
C ALA A 467 20.03 -0.36 37.35
N GLY A 468 19.17 -0.17 38.34
CA GLY A 468 19.54 0.35 39.66
C GLY A 468 19.97 1.81 39.72
N LYS A 469 19.76 2.58 38.64
CA LYS A 469 20.28 3.96 38.56
C LYS A 469 19.16 5.02 38.56
N ILE A 470 19.52 6.19 39.07
CA ILE A 470 18.67 7.39 38.95
C ILE A 470 18.71 7.85 37.49
N LEU A 471 17.52 8.04 36.90
CA LEU A 471 17.40 8.50 35.53
C LEU A 471 17.12 10.00 35.46
N ARG A 472 17.83 10.69 34.59
CA ARG A 472 17.57 12.08 34.19
C ARG A 472 17.50 12.13 32.68
N ILE A 473 16.31 12.36 32.16
CA ILE A 473 16.02 12.32 30.72
C ILE A 473 15.67 13.74 30.27
N GLU A 474 16.28 14.17 29.20
CA GLU A 474 15.97 15.44 28.55
C GLU A 474 15.71 15.19 27.07
N ALA A 475 14.69 15.82 26.50
CA ALA A 475 14.42 15.83 25.09
C ALA A 475 13.95 17.19 24.60
N ASN A 476 14.49 17.69 23.51
CA ASN A 476 13.98 18.86 22.80
C ASN A 476 13.15 18.38 21.61
N VAL A 477 11.89 18.77 21.56
CA VAL A 477 10.93 18.34 20.53
C VAL A 477 10.42 19.54 19.74
N LYS A 478 10.08 19.28 18.47
CA LYS A 478 9.48 20.25 17.56
C LYS A 478 8.20 19.69 16.98
N PHE A 479 7.15 20.52 16.93
CA PHE A 479 5.87 20.24 16.28
C PHE A 479 5.66 21.18 15.10
N GLU A 480 4.85 20.74 14.13
CA GLU A 480 4.27 21.62 13.13
C GLU A 480 3.12 22.43 13.74
N ALA A 481 2.83 23.61 13.18
CA ALA A 481 1.78 24.47 13.67
C ALA A 481 0.42 23.72 13.71
N HIS A 482 -0.36 23.96 14.78
CA HIS A 482 -1.68 23.36 15.01
C HIS A 482 -1.71 21.83 15.18
N THR A 483 -0.55 21.17 15.35
CA THR A 483 -0.48 19.73 15.61
C THR A 483 -0.84 19.42 17.06
N LYS A 484 -1.82 18.54 17.30
CA LYS A 484 -2.06 17.95 18.61
C LYS A 484 -1.03 16.85 18.88
N PRO A 485 -0.13 16.98 19.88
CA PRO A 485 0.92 16.02 20.14
C PRO A 485 0.40 14.62 20.49
N ARG A 486 1.06 13.60 19.94
CA ARG A 486 0.81 12.20 20.28
C ARG A 486 2.04 11.35 19.96
N GLY A 487 2.15 10.19 20.60
CA GLY A 487 3.16 9.20 20.35
C GLY A 487 4.39 9.30 21.24
N VAL A 488 5.28 8.33 21.13
CA VAL A 488 6.43 8.13 22.00
C VAL A 488 7.60 9.01 21.59
N VAL A 489 8.08 9.83 22.52
CA VAL A 489 9.30 10.64 22.37
C VAL A 489 10.55 9.79 22.58
N LEU A 490 10.57 9.03 23.70
CA LEU A 490 11.67 8.15 24.12
C LEU A 490 11.07 6.97 24.86
N ALA A 491 11.53 5.75 24.59
CA ALA A 491 11.20 4.57 25.36
C ALA A 491 12.41 3.62 25.43
N GLN A 492 12.61 2.97 26.57
CA GLN A 492 13.58 1.90 26.74
C GLN A 492 12.97 0.79 27.59
N GLY A 493 12.96 -0.43 27.07
CA GLY A 493 12.36 -1.59 27.70
C GLY A 493 10.93 -1.88 27.19
N GLY A 494 10.22 -2.73 27.91
CA GLY A 494 8.94 -3.27 27.45
C GLY A 494 8.01 -3.71 28.58
N LYS A 495 7.28 -4.81 28.37
CA LYS A 495 6.16 -5.26 29.21
C LYS A 495 6.47 -5.56 30.67
N GLU A 496 7.71 -5.82 31.02
CA GLU A 496 8.11 -6.15 32.40
C GLU A 496 8.79 -4.97 33.09
N TYR A 497 9.83 -4.40 32.43
CA TYR A 497 10.65 -3.32 32.95
C TYR A 497 10.96 -2.31 31.85
N GLY A 498 10.89 -1.02 32.19
CA GLY A 498 11.24 0.03 31.26
C GLY A 498 10.68 1.39 31.64
N TYR A 499 10.88 2.35 30.76
CA TYR A 499 10.27 3.68 30.85
C TYR A 499 9.87 4.20 29.47
N ALA A 500 8.90 5.10 29.44
CA ALA A 500 8.51 5.82 28.23
C ALA A 500 8.10 7.27 28.54
N ILE A 501 8.53 8.19 27.67
CA ILE A 501 8.01 9.55 27.60
C ILE A 501 7.15 9.64 26.34
N HIS A 502 5.87 9.93 26.46
CA HIS A 502 4.97 9.94 25.34
C HIS A 502 3.85 10.97 25.50
N TRP A 503 3.25 11.40 24.39
CA TRP A 503 2.00 12.18 24.37
C TRP A 503 0.80 11.29 24.07
N LEU A 504 -0.25 11.47 24.86
CA LEU A 504 -1.57 10.90 24.61
C LEU A 504 -2.62 12.01 24.70
N ASN A 505 -3.37 12.22 23.60
CA ASN A 505 -4.42 13.24 23.52
C ASN A 505 -3.97 14.68 23.88
N GLY A 506 -2.71 15.02 23.65
CA GLY A 506 -2.13 16.32 23.95
C GLY A 506 -1.55 16.45 25.35
N VAL A 507 -1.71 15.46 26.22
CA VAL A 507 -1.10 15.39 27.56
C VAL A 507 0.23 14.65 27.49
N LEU A 508 1.29 15.21 28.07
CA LEU A 508 2.59 14.57 28.18
C LEU A 508 2.60 13.62 29.36
N MET A 509 3.12 12.41 29.16
CA MET A 509 3.20 11.34 30.16
C MET A 509 4.63 10.81 30.26
N PHE A 510 5.03 10.50 31.48
CA PHE A 510 6.23 9.71 31.77
C PHE A 510 5.79 8.47 32.56
N ASP A 511 5.91 7.33 31.92
CA ASP A 511 5.57 6.02 32.43
C ASP A 511 6.84 5.29 32.86
N VAL A 512 6.82 4.67 34.04
CA VAL A 512 7.84 3.73 34.50
C VAL A 512 7.19 2.41 34.79
N ARG A 513 7.67 1.34 34.20
CA ARG A 513 7.14 -0.01 34.36
C ARG A 513 8.07 -0.87 35.19
N LEU A 514 7.54 -1.45 36.27
CA LEU A 514 8.24 -2.39 37.14
C LEU A 514 7.37 -3.64 37.35
N ASN A 515 7.90 -4.83 37.07
CA ASN A 515 7.14 -6.10 37.14
C ASN A 515 5.78 -6.04 36.46
N GLY A 516 5.75 -5.46 35.25
CA GLY A 516 4.54 -5.33 34.45
C GLY A 516 3.57 -4.22 34.88
N LYS A 517 3.71 -3.60 36.06
CA LYS A 517 2.89 -2.48 36.54
C LYS A 517 3.47 -1.15 36.14
N VAL A 518 2.62 -0.24 35.68
CA VAL A 518 3.01 1.12 35.27
C VAL A 518 2.67 2.11 36.37
N GLU A 519 3.66 2.94 36.73
CA GLU A 519 3.45 4.17 37.48
C GLU A 519 3.64 5.35 36.55
N ARG A 520 2.76 6.35 36.61
CA ARG A 520 2.66 7.47 35.69
C ARG A 520 2.71 8.81 36.36
N VAL A 521 3.49 9.73 35.80
CA VAL A 521 3.33 11.18 36.03
C VAL A 521 2.94 11.85 34.72
N GLN A 522 2.00 12.80 34.78
CA GLN A 522 1.50 13.48 33.59
C GLN A 522 1.47 15.00 33.77
N VAL A 523 1.66 15.72 32.68
CA VAL A 523 1.62 17.18 32.61
C VAL A 523 0.78 17.60 31.42
N ASP A 524 -0.20 18.46 31.68
CA ASP A 524 -0.91 19.20 30.64
C ASP A 524 -0.28 20.59 30.52
N ALA A 525 0.13 20.98 29.33
CA ALA A 525 0.79 22.26 29.07
C ALA A 525 0.41 22.80 27.70
N PRO A 526 0.35 24.11 27.52
CA PRO A 526 0.12 24.74 26.22
C PRO A 526 1.19 24.29 25.21
N ILE A 527 0.74 23.82 24.05
CA ILE A 527 1.62 23.29 23.01
C ILE A 527 2.27 24.44 22.25
N LYS A 528 3.60 24.48 22.28
CA LYS A 528 4.44 25.41 21.51
C LYS A 528 5.17 24.64 20.39
N SER A 529 5.55 25.34 19.32
CA SER A 529 6.24 24.72 18.18
C SER A 529 7.57 24.04 18.55
N LYS A 530 8.23 24.49 19.65
CA LYS A 530 9.41 23.85 20.23
C LYS A 530 9.22 23.76 21.74
N MET A 531 9.49 22.59 22.30
CA MET A 531 9.37 22.34 23.73
C MET A 531 10.55 21.50 24.24
N ARG A 532 10.96 21.81 25.47
CA ARG A 532 11.92 21.02 26.23
C ARG A 532 11.17 20.15 27.22
N VAL A 533 11.39 18.86 27.19
CA VAL A 533 10.83 17.86 28.09
C VAL A 533 11.93 17.37 29.02
N MET A 534 11.68 17.32 30.30
CA MET A 534 12.58 16.76 31.30
C MET A 534 11.82 15.77 32.18
N ALA A 535 12.39 14.58 32.37
CA ALA A 535 11.86 13.56 33.27
C ALA A 535 12.95 13.04 34.20
N THR A 536 12.59 12.77 35.45
CA THR A 536 13.51 12.16 36.42
C THR A 536 12.84 11.00 37.13
N LEU A 537 13.59 9.93 37.36
CA LEU A 537 13.21 8.82 38.23
C LEU A 537 14.31 8.65 39.28
N ASP A 538 13.98 8.88 40.53
CA ASP A 538 14.83 8.51 41.66
C ASP A 538 14.10 7.54 42.62
N GLN A 539 14.70 7.19 43.74
CA GLN A 539 14.10 6.24 44.70
C GLN A 539 12.83 6.77 45.37
N LYS A 540 12.65 8.10 45.49
CA LYS A 540 11.57 8.73 46.26
C LYS A 540 10.53 9.38 45.37
N VAL A 541 10.97 10.01 44.29
CA VAL A 541 10.12 10.88 43.47
C VAL A 541 10.33 10.64 41.99
N MET A 542 9.25 10.59 41.24
CA MET A 542 9.22 10.64 39.78
C MET A 542 8.68 11.99 39.32
N THR A 543 9.40 12.69 38.42
CA THR A 543 9.01 14.03 37.98
C THR A 543 8.94 14.11 36.46
N LEU A 544 8.05 14.98 35.96
CA LEU A 544 7.95 15.33 34.55
C LEU A 544 7.78 16.85 34.44
N GLN A 545 8.51 17.45 33.52
CA GLN A 545 8.43 18.89 33.22
C GLN A 545 8.41 19.14 31.71
N VAL A 546 7.60 20.07 31.27
CA VAL A 546 7.57 20.58 29.90
C VAL A 546 7.35 22.09 29.92
N GLY A 547 8.34 22.86 29.42
CA GLY A 547 8.35 24.29 29.61
C GLY A 547 8.32 24.68 31.11
N ASP A 548 7.35 25.50 31.51
CA ASP A 548 7.16 25.93 32.90
C ASP A 548 6.28 24.96 33.71
N ALA A 549 5.53 24.08 33.04
CA ALA A 549 4.62 23.14 33.68
C ALA A 549 5.40 21.92 34.23
N ARG A 550 5.15 21.56 35.49
CA ARG A 550 5.81 20.49 36.20
C ARG A 550 4.86 19.69 37.08
N ALA A 551 5.01 18.37 37.07
CA ALA A 551 4.32 17.45 37.99
C ALA A 551 5.31 16.49 38.67
N LYS A 552 4.91 15.97 39.83
CA LYS A 552 5.66 14.96 40.58
C LYS A 552 4.70 13.95 41.23
N VAL A 553 5.14 12.70 41.30
CA VAL A 553 4.45 11.62 42.01
C VAL A 553 5.46 10.82 42.84
N LYS A 554 4.97 9.98 43.74
CA LYS A 554 5.82 9.03 44.47
C LYS A 554 6.48 8.08 43.45
N SER A 555 7.77 7.83 43.60
CA SER A 555 8.48 6.90 42.72
C SER A 555 8.06 5.44 42.99
N PRO A 556 7.93 4.59 41.96
CA PRO A 556 7.80 3.14 42.14
C PRO A 556 9.11 2.47 42.54
N GLY A 557 10.22 3.21 42.59
CA GLY A 557 11.58 2.73 42.77
C GLY A 557 12.38 2.80 41.47
N LEU A 558 13.66 2.45 41.54
CA LEU A 558 14.54 2.38 40.38
C LEU A 558 14.24 1.10 39.58
N ILE A 559 14.48 1.14 38.27
CA ILE A 559 14.34 -0.04 37.39
C ILE A 559 15.40 -1.07 37.79
N PRO A 560 15.04 -2.23 38.38
CA PRO A 560 16.01 -3.11 39.03
C PRO A 560 16.83 -3.96 38.07
N VAL A 561 16.33 -4.16 36.85
CA VAL A 561 16.92 -5.04 35.82
C VAL A 561 17.10 -4.23 34.52
N GLN A 562 18.20 -4.49 33.83
CA GLN A 562 18.43 -3.89 32.51
C GLN A 562 17.34 -4.34 31.54
N PRO A 563 16.57 -3.42 30.98
CA PRO A 563 15.55 -3.76 29.99
C PRO A 563 16.13 -4.46 28.76
N LYS A 564 15.35 -5.37 28.18
CA LYS A 564 15.76 -6.14 27.00
C LYS A 564 15.65 -5.35 25.71
N ASP A 565 14.60 -4.51 25.61
CA ASP A 565 14.37 -3.69 24.41
C ASP A 565 15.24 -2.44 24.50
N ASP A 566 15.85 -2.10 23.38
CA ASP A 566 16.80 -0.99 23.27
C ASP A 566 16.12 0.38 23.36
N LEU A 567 16.90 1.44 23.63
CA LEU A 567 16.41 2.81 23.68
C LEU A 567 15.92 3.24 22.31
N SER A 568 14.64 3.49 22.21
CA SER A 568 13.93 3.99 21.02
C SER A 568 13.62 5.48 21.16
N ILE A 569 13.77 6.23 20.07
CA ILE A 569 13.59 7.68 20.00
C ILE A 569 12.57 8.00 18.90
N GLY A 570 11.48 8.66 19.25
CA GLY A 570 10.39 9.01 18.33
C GLY A 570 9.41 7.87 18.04
N PHE A 571 9.56 6.75 18.71
CA PHE A 571 8.67 5.56 18.66
C PHE A 571 9.10 4.57 19.75
N ASP A 572 8.35 3.46 19.91
CA ASP A 572 8.76 2.32 20.74
C ASP A 572 8.94 1.08 19.83
N ASP A 573 10.14 0.48 19.84
CA ASP A 573 10.55 -0.44 18.76
C ASP A 573 9.87 -1.80 18.80
N GLN A 574 9.70 -2.39 19.98
CA GLN A 574 9.28 -3.79 20.15
C GLN A 574 8.02 -3.94 20.99
N THR A 575 8.16 -3.74 22.29
CA THR A 575 7.06 -3.90 23.25
C THR A 575 6.88 -2.65 24.09
N ALA A 576 5.62 -2.26 24.31
CA ALA A 576 5.31 -1.02 24.99
C ALA A 576 5.86 -0.97 26.42
N ALA A 577 6.74 0.01 26.69
CA ALA A 577 7.20 0.30 28.03
C ALA A 577 6.17 1.10 28.85
N GLY A 578 5.25 1.81 28.19
CA GLY A 578 4.12 2.53 28.80
C GLY A 578 2.76 1.89 28.51
N GLU A 579 1.68 2.60 28.84
CA GLU A 579 0.31 2.18 28.53
C GLU A 579 -0.16 2.71 27.18
N TYR A 580 0.34 2.09 26.15
CA TYR A 580 -0.02 2.34 24.75
C TYR A 580 0.32 1.09 23.90
N ASP A 581 -0.13 1.05 22.67
CA ASP A 581 0.27 0.02 21.71
C ASP A 581 1.54 0.47 20.96
N ALA A 582 2.61 -0.33 21.05
CA ALA A 582 3.81 -0.10 20.26
C ALA A 582 3.53 -0.34 18.75
N PRO A 583 4.14 0.42 17.84
CA PRO A 583 5.26 1.36 18.03
C PRO A 583 4.90 2.80 18.42
N ASN A 584 3.63 3.18 18.47
CA ASN A 584 3.12 4.49 18.87
C ASN A 584 3.99 5.69 18.44
N VAL A 585 4.16 5.86 17.15
CA VAL A 585 5.08 6.81 16.53
C VAL A 585 4.75 8.25 16.91
N PHE A 586 5.78 9.01 17.30
CA PHE A 586 5.68 10.42 17.64
C PHE A 586 5.38 11.27 16.40
N ASN A 587 4.34 12.10 16.45
CA ASN A 587 3.93 12.96 15.34
C ASN A 587 4.66 14.31 15.29
N GLY A 588 5.69 14.50 16.12
CA GLY A 588 6.63 15.61 16.09
C GLY A 588 8.03 15.13 15.69
N LYS A 589 9.03 15.96 15.96
CA LYS A 589 10.44 15.63 15.74
C LYS A 589 11.23 15.76 17.03
N VAL A 590 11.97 14.74 17.44
CA VAL A 590 12.95 14.81 18.51
C VAL A 590 14.22 15.44 17.93
N MET A 591 14.55 16.63 18.38
CA MET A 591 15.69 17.42 17.88
C MET A 591 16.99 17.04 18.56
N SER A 592 16.94 16.82 19.87
CA SER A 592 18.05 16.32 20.69
C SER A 592 17.51 15.60 21.92
N PHE A 593 18.29 14.72 22.49
CA PHE A 593 17.96 14.05 23.74
C PHE A 593 19.23 13.70 24.52
N HIS A 594 19.09 13.54 25.83
CA HIS A 594 20.10 13.04 26.74
C HIS A 594 19.43 12.10 27.75
N VAL A 595 20.05 10.96 28.01
CA VAL A 595 19.70 10.04 29.08
C VAL A 595 20.91 9.89 29.97
N ASN A 596 20.89 10.57 31.12
CA ASN A 596 21.95 10.53 32.15
C ASN A 596 21.50 9.59 33.26
N HIS A 597 22.46 8.86 33.82
CA HIS A 597 22.22 7.85 34.85
C HIS A 597 23.44 7.68 35.77
#